data_01293c8fbf63b878460778725b33c17a
#
_entry.id   01293c8fbf63b878460778725b33c17a
#
_cell.length_a   1.000
_cell.length_b   1.000
_cell.length_c   1.000
_cell.angle_alpha   90.00
_cell.angle_beta   90.00
_cell.angle_gamma   90.00
#
_symmetry.space_group_name_H-M   'P 1'
#
loop_
_entity.id
_entity.type
_entity.pdbx_description
1 polymer ?
#
loop_
_entity_poly.entity_id
_entity_poly.type
_entity_poly.pdbx_seq_one_letter_code
_entity_poly.pdbx_strand_id
1 'polypeptide(L)'
;HGPNFHLPESSEVLDRMLDLGQRLIVGAGITSVGDCQVSEREMDNWLRARDNGRLRLRATLMVLSSHLGHLAALGLSSHLGDERLRLGGVKLYADGALTGGTAYVPCGCAVNHRDGYLFHDPEEYEGLLVAAHELGLQTATHAQGPIPIQMVIDAVSEAQRRNPRPDARHRIEHCGFPSDEQIAAIAAAGIVPVPQPTQVHLYVEGALRDYGEIAERMYPSGLFADAGVPVVLSSDTPVTMPDVFTSLWAAVTRRTSAGRVVGPECAIDRITALRGYTIEGARALHREHLVGSLEPGKLADLVIVDRDPMSVEIDDLPELRVEQAWVGGRPA
;
A
#
# COMPACT_ATOMS: atom_id res chain seq x y z
N HIS A 1 -17.22 1.30 3.74
CA HIS A 1 -16.96 2.11 4.91
C HIS A 1 -17.83 3.37 4.85
N GLY A 2 -19.01 3.34 5.45
CA GLY A 2 -19.90 4.49 5.56
C GLY A 2 -19.74 5.20 6.91
N PRO A 3 -20.26 6.41 7.08
CA PRO A 3 -20.15 7.20 8.30
C PRO A 3 -20.70 6.50 9.56
N ASN A 4 -21.46 5.43 9.40
CA ASN A 4 -22.04 4.66 10.51
C ASN A 4 -21.08 3.66 11.18
N PHE A 5 -19.85 3.48 10.66
CA PHE A 5 -18.84 2.60 11.26
C PHE A 5 -17.94 3.31 12.28
N HIS A 6 -18.03 4.60 12.40
CA HIS A 6 -17.25 5.37 13.35
C HIS A 6 -18.12 5.71 14.57
N LEU A 7 -17.86 5.02 15.67
CA LEU A 7 -18.36 5.52 16.96
C LEU A 7 -17.78 6.90 17.21
N PRO A 8 -18.56 7.83 17.80
CA PRO A 8 -18.06 9.15 18.16
C PRO A 8 -17.03 8.99 19.30
N GLU A 9 -15.75 8.92 18.93
CA GLU A 9 -14.65 8.87 19.87
C GLU A 9 -14.21 10.27 20.27
N SER A 10 -13.83 10.46 21.54
CA SER A 10 -13.24 11.72 21.97
C SER A 10 -11.84 11.92 21.35
N SER A 11 -11.40 13.17 21.22
CA SER A 11 -10.06 13.49 20.72
C SER A 11 -8.96 12.79 21.52
N GLU A 12 -9.14 12.63 22.84
CA GLU A 12 -8.19 11.92 23.71
C GLU A 12 -8.09 10.42 23.37
N VAL A 13 -9.22 9.78 23.06
CA VAL A 13 -9.24 8.38 22.62
C VAL A 13 -8.54 8.23 21.27
N LEU A 14 -8.84 9.09 20.30
CA LEU A 14 -8.19 9.08 18.99
C LEU A 14 -6.68 9.33 19.11
N ASP A 15 -6.28 10.28 19.93
CA ASP A 15 -4.87 10.58 20.21
C ASP A 15 -4.15 9.35 20.79
N ARG A 16 -4.77 8.67 21.75
CA ARG A 16 -4.22 7.44 22.33
C ARG A 16 -4.16 6.29 21.32
N MET A 17 -5.16 6.14 20.47
CA MET A 17 -5.17 5.14 19.40
C MET A 17 -4.02 5.36 18.41
N LEU A 18 -3.80 6.62 18.00
CA LEU A 18 -2.69 6.97 17.11
C LEU A 18 -1.33 6.71 17.77
N ASP A 19 -1.16 7.06 19.05
CA ASP A 19 0.08 6.81 19.78
C ASP A 19 0.39 5.31 19.89
N LEU A 20 -0.63 4.48 20.17
CA LEU A 20 -0.47 3.02 20.22
C LEU A 20 -0.17 2.43 18.84
N GLY A 21 -0.87 2.89 17.79
CA GLY A 21 -0.62 2.47 16.41
C GLY A 21 0.80 2.81 15.97
N GLN A 22 1.28 4.01 16.22
CA GLN A 22 2.65 4.40 15.91
C GLN A 22 3.69 3.53 16.65
N ARG A 23 3.48 3.22 17.93
CA ARG A 23 4.37 2.33 18.70
C ARG A 23 4.43 0.93 18.10
N LEU A 24 3.28 0.38 17.70
CA LEU A 24 3.20 -0.92 17.05
C LEU A 24 4.00 -0.94 15.74
N ILE A 25 3.77 0.06 14.89
CA ILE A 25 4.42 0.19 13.57
C ILE A 25 5.93 0.39 13.71
N VAL A 26 6.36 1.28 14.60
CA VAL A 26 7.78 1.53 14.87
C VAL A 26 8.45 0.29 15.49
N GLY A 27 7.76 -0.40 16.40
CA GLY A 27 8.23 -1.66 16.99
C GLY A 27 8.44 -2.78 15.96
N ALA A 28 7.74 -2.72 14.83
CA ALA A 28 7.96 -3.60 13.68
C ALA A 28 9.06 -3.12 12.70
N GLY A 29 9.77 -2.02 13.04
CA GLY A 29 10.85 -1.48 12.21
C GLY A 29 10.40 -0.54 11.09
N ILE A 30 9.15 -0.09 11.09
CA ILE A 30 8.63 0.81 10.07
C ILE A 30 8.74 2.25 10.56
N THR A 31 9.55 3.06 9.87
CA THR A 31 9.83 4.46 10.21
C THR A 31 9.02 5.47 9.41
N SER A 32 8.42 5.00 8.30
CA SER A 32 7.58 5.83 7.41
C SER A 32 6.39 5.03 6.91
N VAL A 33 5.23 5.69 6.80
CA VAL A 33 3.99 5.08 6.32
C VAL A 33 3.30 5.94 5.26
N GLY A 34 2.55 5.27 4.36
CA GLY A 34 1.47 5.85 3.59
C GLY A 34 0.15 5.46 4.23
N ASP A 35 -0.56 6.40 4.82
CA ASP A 35 -1.89 6.17 5.38
C ASP A 35 -2.93 6.38 4.27
N CYS A 36 -3.56 5.28 3.85
CA CYS A 36 -4.40 5.23 2.66
C CYS A 36 -5.91 5.38 2.93
N GLN A 37 -6.31 5.90 4.08
CA GLN A 37 -7.74 6.12 4.37
C GLN A 37 -7.95 7.29 5.33
N VAL A 38 -7.54 8.47 4.92
CA VAL A 38 -7.62 9.66 5.76
C VAL A 38 -8.92 10.43 5.49
N SER A 39 -9.79 10.47 6.48
CA SER A 39 -10.96 11.35 6.53
C SER A 39 -10.64 12.62 7.33
N GLU A 40 -11.64 13.48 7.54
CA GLU A 40 -11.51 14.68 8.38
C GLU A 40 -11.01 14.36 9.80
N ARG A 41 -11.52 13.27 10.38
CA ARG A 41 -11.18 12.83 11.73
C ARG A 41 -9.73 12.37 11.85
N GLU A 42 -9.27 11.55 10.92
CA GLU A 42 -7.88 11.10 10.88
C GLU A 42 -6.93 12.27 10.58
N MET A 43 -7.31 13.17 9.66
CA MET A 43 -6.53 14.37 9.35
C MET A 43 -6.32 15.23 10.59
N ASP A 44 -7.41 15.55 11.31
CA ASP A 44 -7.34 16.31 12.55
C ASP A 44 -6.47 15.64 13.61
N ASN A 45 -6.56 14.31 13.75
CA ASN A 45 -5.74 13.54 14.67
C ASN A 45 -4.25 13.58 14.32
N TRP A 46 -3.88 13.41 13.04
CA TRP A 46 -2.52 13.53 12.55
C TRP A 46 -1.95 14.94 12.78
N LEU A 47 -2.73 15.98 12.50
CA LEU A 47 -2.33 17.38 12.70
C LEU A 47 -2.09 17.68 14.19
N ARG A 48 -3.01 17.27 15.08
CA ARG A 48 -2.81 17.41 16.54
C ARG A 48 -1.56 16.66 17.02
N ALA A 49 -1.30 15.46 16.51
CA ALA A 49 -0.11 14.70 16.87
C ALA A 49 1.18 15.42 16.44
N ARG A 50 1.19 16.00 15.23
CA ARG A 50 2.31 16.84 14.74
C ARG A 50 2.54 18.05 15.65
N ASP A 51 1.48 18.83 15.88
CA ASP A 51 1.55 20.11 16.60
C ASP A 51 1.95 19.91 18.06
N ASN A 52 1.63 18.76 18.63
CA ASN A 52 2.02 18.38 20.00
C ASN A 52 3.34 17.58 20.05
N GLY A 53 4.07 17.44 18.94
CA GLY A 53 5.36 16.73 18.90
C GLY A 53 5.27 15.22 19.19
N ARG A 54 4.09 14.60 18.95
CA ARG A 54 3.83 13.19 19.24
C ARG A 54 4.08 12.24 18.03
N LEU A 55 4.52 12.77 16.88
CA LEU A 55 4.84 11.92 15.73
C LEU A 55 6.14 11.13 15.97
N ARG A 56 6.02 9.80 16.02
CA ARG A 56 7.15 8.86 16.15
C ARG A 56 7.71 8.44 14.79
N LEU A 57 6.89 8.46 13.76
CA LEU A 57 7.22 8.08 12.38
C LEU A 57 6.89 9.22 11.41
N ARG A 58 7.20 9.01 10.12
CA ARG A 58 6.78 9.91 9.05
C ARG A 58 5.51 9.38 8.40
N ALA A 59 4.56 10.26 8.15
CA ALA A 59 3.32 9.90 7.48
C ALA A 59 3.12 10.69 6.18
N THR A 60 2.68 9.98 5.16
CA THR A 60 2.20 10.53 3.90
C THR A 60 0.73 10.16 3.77
N LEU A 61 -0.15 11.15 3.78
CA LEU A 61 -1.59 10.95 3.92
C LEU A 61 -2.29 10.92 2.56
N MET A 62 -3.07 9.87 2.31
CA MET A 62 -3.95 9.74 1.14
C MET A 62 -5.39 10.00 1.60
N VAL A 63 -5.92 11.17 1.26
CA VAL A 63 -7.25 11.62 1.68
C VAL A 63 -8.32 10.92 0.84
N LEU A 64 -9.43 10.54 1.45
CA LEU A 64 -10.54 9.90 0.73
C LEU A 64 -11.06 10.76 -0.43
N SER A 65 -11.42 10.14 -1.54
CA SER A 65 -11.91 10.81 -2.76
C SER A 65 -13.15 11.69 -2.54
N SER A 66 -13.95 11.41 -1.50
CA SER A 66 -15.07 12.27 -1.10
C SER A 66 -14.65 13.70 -0.76
N HIS A 67 -13.38 13.94 -0.43
CA HIS A 67 -12.83 15.26 -0.14
C HIS A 67 -12.11 15.92 -1.33
N LEU A 68 -12.10 15.28 -2.51
CA LEU A 68 -11.40 15.81 -3.71
C LEU A 68 -11.87 17.22 -4.07
N GLY A 69 -13.18 17.50 -3.97
CA GLY A 69 -13.73 18.82 -4.21
C GLY A 69 -13.21 19.89 -3.24
N HIS A 70 -12.96 19.52 -1.97
CA HIS A 70 -12.38 20.44 -0.99
C HIS A 70 -10.90 20.72 -1.28
N LEU A 71 -10.14 19.69 -1.67
CA LEU A 71 -8.74 19.87 -2.08
C LEU A 71 -8.65 20.79 -3.31
N ALA A 72 -9.53 20.58 -4.30
CA ALA A 72 -9.61 21.42 -5.49
C ALA A 72 -9.94 22.88 -5.15
N ALA A 73 -10.96 23.12 -4.32
CA ALA A 73 -11.37 24.46 -3.93
C ALA A 73 -10.27 25.24 -3.19
N LEU A 74 -9.39 24.54 -2.47
CA LEU A 74 -8.27 25.13 -1.75
C LEU A 74 -6.96 25.15 -2.58
N GLY A 75 -6.96 24.59 -3.80
CA GLY A 75 -5.76 24.50 -4.63
C GLY A 75 -4.66 23.59 -4.02
N LEU A 76 -5.04 22.57 -3.25
CA LEU A 76 -4.09 21.68 -2.60
C LEU A 76 -3.67 20.56 -3.53
N SER A 77 -2.35 20.32 -3.59
CA SER A 77 -1.72 19.25 -4.36
C SER A 77 -0.85 18.36 -3.49
N SER A 78 -0.33 17.27 -4.05
CA SER A 78 0.62 16.38 -3.36
C SER A 78 1.83 17.17 -2.84
N HIS A 79 2.43 16.65 -1.77
CA HIS A 79 3.64 17.15 -1.12
C HIS A 79 3.47 18.38 -0.20
N LEU A 80 2.25 18.87 0.00
CA LEU A 80 1.98 19.89 1.02
C LEU A 80 2.25 19.32 2.41
N GLY A 81 3.05 20.01 3.20
CA GLY A 81 3.45 19.60 4.55
C GLY A 81 4.96 19.66 4.75
N ASP A 82 5.47 18.80 5.62
CA ASP A 82 6.88 18.75 6.00
C ASP A 82 7.47 17.33 5.92
N GLU A 83 8.67 17.15 6.45
CA GLU A 83 9.34 15.85 6.47
C GLU A 83 8.63 14.82 7.36
N ARG A 84 7.86 15.23 8.37
CA ARG A 84 7.16 14.34 9.30
C ARG A 84 5.75 14.00 8.83
N LEU A 85 5.01 14.98 8.35
CA LEU A 85 3.62 14.83 7.95
C LEU A 85 3.34 15.60 6.66
N ARG A 86 2.82 14.94 5.63
CA ARG A 86 2.43 15.62 4.40
C ARG A 86 1.23 14.99 3.72
N LEU A 87 0.55 15.78 2.91
CA LEU A 87 -0.43 15.32 1.94
C LEU A 87 0.29 14.53 0.83
N GLY A 88 -0.08 13.27 0.62
CA GLY A 88 0.42 12.42 -0.46
C GLY A 88 -0.47 12.49 -1.69
N GLY A 89 -1.76 12.37 -1.49
CA GLY A 89 -2.71 12.33 -2.59
C GLY A 89 -4.11 11.93 -2.16
N VAL A 90 -4.79 11.21 -3.06
CA VAL A 90 -6.19 10.80 -2.89
C VAL A 90 -6.32 9.29 -2.90
N LYS A 91 -7.09 8.75 -1.95
CA LYS A 91 -7.51 7.35 -1.91
C LYS A 91 -8.80 7.16 -2.69
N LEU A 92 -8.78 6.19 -3.60
CA LEU A 92 -9.91 5.73 -4.40
C LEU A 92 -10.17 4.25 -4.14
N TYR A 93 -11.38 3.81 -4.42
CA TYR A 93 -11.77 2.40 -4.41
C TYR A 93 -12.39 2.04 -5.75
N ALA A 94 -11.87 0.98 -6.40
CA ALA A 94 -12.44 0.46 -7.63
C ALA A 94 -13.41 -0.70 -7.37
N ASP A 95 -13.06 -1.59 -6.42
CA ASP A 95 -13.90 -2.75 -6.05
C ASP A 95 -13.87 -3.06 -4.56
N GLY A 96 -14.50 -4.17 -4.18
CA GLY A 96 -14.55 -4.67 -2.81
C GLY A 96 -13.30 -5.46 -2.39
N ALA A 97 -13.32 -6.03 -1.17
CA ALA A 97 -12.20 -6.71 -0.54
C ALA A 97 -12.20 -8.23 -0.80
N LEU A 98 -11.01 -8.82 -0.98
CA LEU A 98 -10.83 -10.27 -1.11
C LEU A 98 -11.30 -11.00 0.14
N THR A 99 -10.85 -10.58 1.31
CA THR A 99 -11.18 -11.21 2.60
C THR A 99 -12.66 -11.11 2.96
N GLY A 100 -13.36 -10.12 2.39
CA GLY A 100 -14.82 -9.96 2.55
C GLY A 100 -15.65 -10.65 1.47
N GLY A 101 -15.02 -11.32 0.50
CA GLY A 101 -15.71 -11.96 -0.64
C GLY A 101 -16.47 -10.97 -1.52
N THR A 102 -16.00 -9.72 -1.59
CA THR A 102 -16.66 -8.63 -2.32
C THR A 102 -15.79 -8.03 -3.43
N ALA A 103 -14.57 -8.53 -3.63
CA ALA A 103 -13.74 -8.19 -4.77
C ALA A 103 -14.45 -8.55 -6.09
N TYR A 104 -14.36 -7.68 -7.08
CA TYR A 104 -15.06 -7.88 -8.36
C TYR A 104 -14.25 -8.77 -9.31
N VAL A 105 -14.56 -10.07 -9.30
CA VAL A 105 -13.88 -11.11 -10.09
C VAL A 105 -14.91 -11.91 -10.89
N PRO A 106 -15.52 -11.34 -11.95
CA PRO A 106 -16.59 -11.98 -12.70
C PRO A 106 -16.02 -12.94 -13.75
N CYS A 107 -15.21 -13.91 -13.33
CA CYS A 107 -14.58 -14.88 -14.25
C CYS A 107 -15.35 -16.19 -14.37
N GLY A 108 -16.49 -16.38 -13.66
CA GLY A 108 -17.15 -17.68 -13.55
C GLY A 108 -16.30 -18.75 -12.84
N CYS A 109 -15.12 -18.38 -12.37
CA CYS A 109 -14.19 -19.23 -11.61
C CYS A 109 -14.53 -19.28 -10.13
N ALA A 110 -15.41 -18.42 -9.68
CA ALA A 110 -15.84 -18.35 -8.29
C ALA A 110 -16.74 -19.54 -7.94
N VAL A 111 -16.25 -20.36 -7.02
CA VAL A 111 -16.92 -21.59 -6.60
C VAL A 111 -18.01 -21.31 -5.56
N ASN A 112 -17.83 -20.32 -4.71
CA ASN A 112 -18.68 -20.08 -3.54
C ASN A 112 -19.02 -18.61 -3.26
N HIS A 113 -18.70 -17.67 -4.16
CA HIS A 113 -18.94 -16.27 -3.85
C HIS A 113 -19.84 -15.59 -4.91
N ARG A 114 -20.34 -14.43 -4.55
CA ARG A 114 -20.99 -13.50 -5.46
C ARG A 114 -19.91 -12.78 -6.26
N ASP A 115 -20.23 -12.31 -7.47
CA ASP A 115 -19.29 -11.64 -8.38
C ASP A 115 -18.59 -10.38 -7.80
N GLY A 116 -18.87 -10.02 -6.55
CA GLY A 116 -18.40 -8.79 -5.94
C GLY A 116 -19.13 -7.56 -6.50
N TYR A 117 -18.52 -6.39 -6.35
CA TYR A 117 -19.09 -5.14 -6.89
C TYR A 117 -18.00 -4.10 -7.19
N LEU A 118 -18.32 -3.23 -8.14
CA LEU A 118 -17.57 -2.00 -8.37
C LEU A 118 -18.08 -0.89 -7.45
N PHE A 119 -17.18 -0.05 -6.92
CA PHE A 119 -17.56 1.11 -6.11
C PHE A 119 -18.12 2.26 -6.92
N HIS A 120 -17.69 2.37 -8.18
CA HIS A 120 -18.08 3.40 -9.13
C HIS A 120 -18.30 2.80 -10.51
N ASP A 121 -19.15 3.41 -11.30
CA ASP A 121 -19.15 3.17 -12.73
C ASP A 121 -17.80 3.56 -13.34
N PRO A 122 -17.35 2.92 -14.43
CA PRO A 122 -16.07 3.22 -15.06
C PRO A 122 -15.88 4.70 -15.43
N GLU A 123 -16.91 5.37 -15.95
CA GLU A 123 -16.85 6.80 -16.29
C GLU A 123 -16.72 7.70 -15.05
N GLU A 124 -17.46 7.39 -13.98
CA GLU A 124 -17.36 8.11 -12.71
C GLU A 124 -15.97 7.96 -12.10
N TYR A 125 -15.46 6.72 -12.09
CA TYR A 125 -14.11 6.43 -11.59
C TYR A 125 -13.02 7.17 -12.37
N GLU A 126 -13.10 7.14 -13.72
CA GLU A 126 -12.16 7.86 -14.59
C GLU A 126 -12.21 9.36 -14.30
N GLY A 127 -13.41 9.94 -14.17
CA GLY A 127 -13.57 11.35 -13.83
C GLY A 127 -12.90 11.73 -12.52
N LEU A 128 -13.03 10.92 -11.47
CA LEU A 128 -12.38 11.14 -10.17
C LEU A 128 -10.85 11.08 -10.26
N LEU A 129 -10.31 10.07 -10.95
CA LEU A 129 -8.86 9.90 -11.10
C LEU A 129 -8.26 11.03 -11.94
N VAL A 130 -8.88 11.37 -13.09
CA VAL A 130 -8.46 12.48 -13.95
C VAL A 130 -8.46 13.80 -13.19
N ALA A 131 -9.52 14.10 -12.44
CA ALA A 131 -9.61 15.32 -11.64
C ALA A 131 -8.50 15.38 -10.57
N ALA A 132 -8.22 14.27 -9.88
CA ALA A 132 -7.11 14.20 -8.93
C ALA A 132 -5.76 14.42 -9.62
N HIS A 133 -5.56 13.81 -10.78
CA HIS A 133 -4.34 13.95 -11.57
C HIS A 133 -4.11 15.40 -12.02
N GLU A 134 -5.14 16.08 -12.53
CA GLU A 134 -5.08 17.48 -12.99
C GLU A 134 -4.73 18.46 -11.85
N LEU A 135 -5.13 18.14 -10.60
CA LEU A 135 -4.73 18.89 -9.42
C LEU A 135 -3.30 18.62 -8.95
N GLY A 136 -2.54 17.77 -9.65
CA GLY A 136 -1.20 17.41 -9.21
C GLY A 136 -1.18 16.37 -8.08
N LEU A 137 -2.30 15.73 -7.77
CA LEU A 137 -2.37 14.70 -6.74
C LEU A 137 -1.91 13.34 -7.25
N GLN A 138 -1.24 12.55 -6.41
CA GLN A 138 -1.07 11.12 -6.60
C GLN A 138 -2.38 10.43 -6.22
N THR A 139 -2.75 9.35 -6.90
CA THR A 139 -3.86 8.50 -6.48
C THR A 139 -3.36 7.17 -5.93
N ALA A 140 -4.03 6.65 -4.90
CA ALA A 140 -3.84 5.33 -4.35
C ALA A 140 -5.18 4.58 -4.45
N THR A 141 -5.32 3.73 -5.46
CA THR A 141 -6.59 3.05 -5.74
C THR A 141 -6.58 1.61 -5.24
N HIS A 142 -7.54 1.25 -4.40
CA HIS A 142 -7.83 -0.15 -4.10
C HIS A 142 -8.40 -0.83 -5.34
N ALA A 143 -7.73 -1.87 -5.84
CA ALA A 143 -8.22 -2.71 -6.92
C ALA A 143 -7.71 -4.16 -6.78
N GLN A 144 -8.64 -5.11 -6.74
CA GLN A 144 -8.36 -6.53 -6.53
C GLN A 144 -8.57 -7.35 -7.80
N GLY A 145 -9.74 -7.21 -8.42
CA GLY A 145 -10.10 -7.99 -9.59
C GLY A 145 -9.50 -7.48 -10.90
N PRO A 146 -9.49 -8.31 -11.97
CA PRO A 146 -8.94 -7.90 -13.27
C PRO A 146 -9.66 -6.70 -13.89
N ILE A 147 -11.00 -6.64 -13.79
CA ILE A 147 -11.76 -5.51 -14.33
C ILE A 147 -11.46 -4.20 -13.58
N PRO A 148 -11.52 -4.13 -12.23
CA PRO A 148 -11.11 -2.95 -11.49
C PRO A 148 -9.66 -2.51 -11.80
N ILE A 149 -8.73 -3.45 -11.93
CA ILE A 149 -7.33 -3.14 -12.31
C ILE A 149 -7.30 -2.49 -13.70
N GLN A 150 -8.07 -3.01 -14.69
CA GLN A 150 -8.15 -2.40 -16.00
C GLN A 150 -8.72 -0.98 -15.95
N MET A 151 -9.77 -0.76 -15.15
CA MET A 151 -10.34 0.59 -14.96
C MET A 151 -9.28 1.59 -14.46
N VAL A 152 -8.40 1.18 -13.55
CA VAL A 152 -7.29 2.04 -13.08
C VAL A 152 -6.30 2.32 -14.21
N ILE A 153 -5.90 1.31 -14.97
CA ILE A 153 -4.96 1.44 -16.09
C ILE A 153 -5.51 2.41 -17.14
N ASP A 154 -6.77 2.25 -17.52
CA ASP A 154 -7.43 3.09 -18.52
C ASP A 154 -7.54 4.54 -18.05
N ALA A 155 -7.97 4.76 -16.81
CA ALA A 155 -8.09 6.09 -16.22
C ALA A 155 -6.74 6.81 -16.08
N VAL A 156 -5.66 6.09 -15.69
CA VAL A 156 -4.30 6.67 -15.66
C VAL A 156 -3.83 7.02 -17.05
N SER A 157 -4.09 6.15 -18.03
CA SER A 157 -3.73 6.40 -19.44
C SER A 157 -4.43 7.64 -19.99
N GLU A 158 -5.72 7.80 -19.70
CA GLU A 158 -6.50 8.97 -20.09
C GLU A 158 -6.01 10.24 -19.39
N ALA A 159 -5.73 10.18 -18.08
CA ALA A 159 -5.18 11.29 -17.32
C ALA A 159 -3.84 11.76 -17.89
N GLN A 160 -2.94 10.83 -18.19
CA GLN A 160 -1.64 11.13 -18.81
C GLN A 160 -1.78 11.69 -20.22
N ARG A 161 -2.77 11.25 -20.99
CA ARG A 161 -3.05 11.79 -22.34
C ARG A 161 -3.54 13.23 -22.28
N ARG A 162 -4.37 13.59 -21.27
CA ARG A 162 -4.88 14.97 -21.07
C ARG A 162 -3.83 15.91 -20.53
N ASN A 163 -3.10 15.48 -19.53
CA ASN A 163 -2.10 16.28 -18.84
C ASN A 163 -0.86 15.43 -18.49
N PRO A 164 0.15 15.34 -19.37
CA PRO A 164 1.31 14.50 -19.13
C PRO A 164 2.08 14.85 -17.85
N ARG A 165 2.18 13.91 -16.93
CA ARG A 165 2.94 14.00 -15.68
C ARG A 165 3.84 12.76 -15.55
N PRO A 166 5.07 12.80 -16.06
CA PRO A 166 5.93 11.61 -16.21
C PRO A 166 6.27 10.93 -14.87
N ASP A 167 6.17 11.64 -13.76
CA ASP A 167 6.46 11.13 -12.40
C ASP A 167 5.23 11.18 -11.49
N ALA A 168 4.04 10.90 -12.01
CA ALA A 168 2.81 10.90 -11.21
C ALA A 168 2.75 9.73 -10.21
N ARG A 169 3.32 8.57 -10.57
CA ARG A 169 3.40 7.35 -9.76
C ARG A 169 2.06 6.98 -9.12
N HIS A 170 0.96 7.01 -9.91
CA HIS A 170 -0.33 6.54 -9.43
C HIS A 170 -0.20 5.09 -8.96
N ARG A 171 -0.89 4.75 -7.85
CA ARG A 171 -0.72 3.46 -7.19
C ARG A 171 -1.97 2.61 -7.33
N ILE A 172 -1.75 1.30 -7.46
CA ILE A 172 -2.79 0.29 -7.25
C ILE A 172 -2.47 -0.43 -5.94
N GLU A 173 -3.26 -0.14 -4.91
CA GLU A 173 -3.19 -0.87 -3.65
C GLU A 173 -3.71 -2.29 -3.89
N HIS A 174 -2.99 -3.27 -3.41
CA HIS A 174 -3.21 -4.69 -3.61
C HIS A 174 -2.80 -5.16 -5.01
N CYS A 175 -3.48 -4.72 -6.07
CA CYS A 175 -3.29 -5.24 -7.42
C CYS A 175 -3.43 -6.78 -7.44
N GLY A 176 -4.61 -7.27 -7.00
CA GLY A 176 -4.82 -8.65 -6.57
C GLY A 176 -4.58 -9.68 -7.64
N PHE A 177 -5.30 -9.61 -8.74
CA PHE A 177 -5.30 -10.61 -9.82
C PHE A 177 -5.09 -9.99 -11.21
N PRO A 178 -3.95 -9.33 -11.49
CA PRO A 178 -3.68 -8.78 -12.81
C PRO A 178 -3.36 -9.90 -13.82
N SER A 179 -3.79 -9.71 -15.08
CA SER A 179 -3.32 -10.53 -16.20
C SER A 179 -1.90 -10.11 -16.63
N ASP A 180 -1.26 -10.93 -17.48
CA ASP A 180 0.07 -10.61 -18.02
C ASP A 180 0.05 -9.34 -18.88
N GLU A 181 -1.03 -9.14 -19.67
CA GLU A 181 -1.23 -7.90 -20.43
C GLU A 181 -1.40 -6.68 -19.54
N GLN A 182 -2.11 -6.84 -18.42
CA GLN A 182 -2.27 -5.77 -17.45
C GLN A 182 -0.96 -5.43 -16.73
N ILE A 183 -0.14 -6.43 -16.40
CA ILE A 183 1.20 -6.20 -15.84
C ILE A 183 2.07 -5.40 -16.83
N ALA A 184 2.05 -5.75 -18.11
CA ALA A 184 2.76 -4.98 -19.15
C ALA A 184 2.22 -3.55 -19.27
N ALA A 185 0.91 -3.35 -19.19
CA ALA A 185 0.29 -2.02 -19.24
C ALA A 185 0.61 -1.18 -17.99
N ILE A 186 0.64 -1.79 -16.80
CA ILE A 186 1.09 -1.18 -15.54
C ILE A 186 2.53 -0.66 -15.69
N ALA A 187 3.43 -1.48 -16.24
CA ALA A 187 4.81 -1.10 -16.51
C ALA A 187 4.90 0.10 -17.47
N ALA A 188 4.16 0.03 -18.58
CA ALA A 188 4.15 1.09 -19.60
C ALA A 188 3.57 2.42 -19.09
N ALA A 189 2.57 2.36 -18.22
CA ALA A 189 1.92 3.54 -17.64
C ALA A 189 2.66 4.12 -16.41
N GLY A 190 3.72 3.49 -15.93
CA GLY A 190 4.44 3.89 -14.73
C GLY A 190 3.59 3.82 -13.45
N ILE A 191 2.60 2.93 -13.43
CA ILE A 191 1.75 2.67 -12.26
C ILE A 191 2.55 1.84 -11.24
N VAL A 192 2.32 2.08 -9.96
CA VAL A 192 3.02 1.41 -8.86
C VAL A 192 2.06 0.48 -8.12
N PRO A 193 2.13 -0.85 -8.32
CA PRO A 193 1.37 -1.80 -7.52
C PRO A 193 1.97 -1.92 -6.11
N VAL A 194 1.09 -2.09 -5.11
CA VAL A 194 1.47 -2.17 -3.69
C VAL A 194 0.85 -3.43 -3.05
N PRO A 195 1.39 -4.62 -3.34
CA PRO A 195 0.92 -5.88 -2.80
C PRO A 195 1.27 -6.10 -1.32
N GLN A 196 0.56 -7.07 -0.69
CA GLN A 196 0.71 -7.46 0.71
C GLN A 196 1.10 -8.93 0.84
N PRO A 197 2.38 -9.29 0.86
CA PRO A 197 2.81 -10.68 0.90
C PRO A 197 2.30 -11.47 2.12
N THR A 198 2.15 -10.82 3.28
CA THR A 198 1.58 -11.46 4.47
C THR A 198 0.14 -11.93 4.23
N GLN A 199 -0.63 -11.22 3.39
CA GLN A 199 -1.98 -11.66 3.03
C GLN A 199 -1.96 -12.93 2.16
N VAL A 200 -0.93 -13.13 1.32
CA VAL A 200 -0.74 -14.41 0.61
C VAL A 200 -0.57 -15.54 1.63
N HIS A 201 0.32 -15.36 2.61
CA HIS A 201 0.53 -16.37 3.66
C HIS A 201 -0.76 -16.71 4.41
N LEU A 202 -1.51 -15.71 4.83
CA LEU A 202 -2.66 -15.88 5.72
C LEU A 202 -3.97 -16.21 5.00
N TYR A 203 -4.21 -15.65 3.81
CA TYR A 203 -5.55 -15.61 3.22
C TYR A 203 -5.69 -16.32 1.88
N VAL A 204 -4.59 -16.71 1.21
CA VAL A 204 -4.67 -17.31 -0.12
C VAL A 204 -5.45 -18.64 -0.14
N GLU A 205 -5.42 -19.42 0.95
CA GLU A 205 -6.22 -20.65 1.03
C GLU A 205 -7.74 -20.35 1.00
N GLY A 206 -8.14 -19.22 1.60
CA GLY A 206 -9.50 -18.70 1.49
C GLY A 206 -9.80 -18.23 0.06
N ALA A 207 -8.89 -17.45 -0.51
CA ALA A 207 -9.03 -16.94 -1.87
C ALA A 207 -9.11 -18.09 -2.92
N LEU A 208 -8.36 -19.16 -2.74
CA LEU A 208 -8.45 -20.36 -3.61
C LEU A 208 -9.81 -21.05 -3.54
N ARG A 209 -10.42 -21.12 -2.36
CA ARG A 209 -11.78 -21.66 -2.22
C ARG A 209 -12.83 -20.78 -2.89
N ASP A 210 -12.64 -19.47 -2.80
CA ASP A 210 -13.63 -18.48 -3.24
C ASP A 210 -13.46 -18.12 -4.72
N TYR A 211 -12.24 -17.98 -5.22
CA TYR A 211 -11.91 -17.48 -6.56
C TYR A 211 -11.24 -18.53 -7.46
N GLY A 212 -10.94 -19.75 -6.94
CA GLY A 212 -10.30 -20.81 -7.72
C GLY A 212 -8.84 -20.53 -8.08
N GLU A 213 -8.37 -21.10 -9.19
CA GLU A 213 -6.96 -21.11 -9.58
C GLU A 213 -6.34 -19.72 -9.80
N ILE A 214 -7.15 -18.70 -10.12
CA ILE A 214 -6.64 -17.33 -10.27
C ILE A 214 -5.95 -16.83 -8.99
N ALA A 215 -6.36 -17.34 -7.83
CA ALA A 215 -5.81 -16.97 -6.54
C ALA A 215 -4.39 -17.53 -6.30
N GLU A 216 -3.90 -18.50 -7.07
CA GLU A 216 -2.51 -18.92 -6.99
C GLU A 216 -1.54 -17.80 -7.33
N ARG A 217 -1.93 -16.91 -8.23
CA ARG A 217 -1.14 -15.73 -8.63
C ARG A 217 -1.49 -14.46 -7.82
N MET A 218 -2.18 -14.57 -6.69
CA MET A 218 -2.52 -13.43 -5.85
C MET A 218 -1.27 -12.60 -5.50
N TYR A 219 -1.30 -11.29 -5.77
CA TYR A 219 -0.21 -10.34 -5.49
C TYR A 219 1.12 -10.76 -6.14
N PRO A 220 1.24 -10.76 -7.47
CA PRO A 220 2.32 -11.41 -8.22
C PRO A 220 3.60 -10.54 -8.26
N SER A 221 4.26 -10.36 -7.10
CA SER A 221 5.44 -9.50 -6.96
C SER A 221 6.59 -9.88 -7.90
N GLY A 222 6.80 -11.20 -8.15
CA GLY A 222 7.81 -11.69 -9.09
C GLY A 222 7.53 -11.26 -10.52
N LEU A 223 6.27 -11.37 -10.95
CA LEU A 223 5.89 -10.97 -12.31
C LEU A 223 5.97 -9.45 -12.51
N PHE A 224 5.72 -8.65 -11.46
CA PHE A 224 5.99 -7.21 -11.50
C PHE A 224 7.48 -6.93 -11.69
N ALA A 225 8.34 -7.61 -10.91
CA ALA A 225 9.79 -7.47 -11.02
C ALA A 225 10.31 -7.84 -12.42
N ASP A 226 9.84 -8.95 -12.98
CA ASP A 226 10.19 -9.42 -14.33
C ASP A 226 9.78 -8.44 -15.43
N ALA A 227 8.66 -7.73 -15.23
CA ALA A 227 8.18 -6.67 -16.11
C ALA A 227 8.89 -5.32 -15.89
N GLY A 228 9.87 -5.24 -14.98
CA GLY A 228 10.57 -4.00 -14.65
C GLY A 228 9.76 -3.00 -13.81
N VAL A 229 8.64 -3.44 -13.23
CA VAL A 229 7.83 -2.63 -12.32
C VAL A 229 8.47 -2.63 -10.93
N PRO A 230 8.65 -1.46 -10.27
CA PRO A 230 9.15 -1.41 -8.91
C PRO A 230 8.28 -2.25 -7.95
N VAL A 231 8.90 -3.15 -7.20
CA VAL A 231 8.20 -3.96 -6.20
C VAL A 231 8.12 -3.17 -4.90
N VAL A 232 6.93 -2.73 -4.55
CA VAL A 232 6.61 -2.04 -3.28
C VAL A 232 5.81 -2.99 -2.42
N LEU A 233 6.22 -3.16 -1.16
CA LEU A 233 5.53 -4.06 -0.25
C LEU A 233 4.88 -3.29 0.90
N SER A 234 3.74 -3.78 1.37
CA SER A 234 3.00 -3.18 2.48
C SER A 234 2.33 -4.25 3.36
N SER A 235 1.78 -3.82 4.50
CA SER A 235 1.06 -4.69 5.44
C SER A 235 -0.45 -4.55 5.33
N ASP A 236 -0.95 -3.41 4.89
CA ASP A 236 -2.38 -3.06 4.97
C ASP A 236 -2.91 -3.14 6.42
N THR A 237 -2.09 -2.69 7.38
CA THR A 237 -2.47 -2.67 8.81
C THR A 237 -3.71 -1.80 9.02
N PRO A 238 -4.75 -2.29 9.73
CA PRO A 238 -4.78 -3.45 10.63
C PRO A 238 -5.32 -4.75 10.02
N VAL A 239 -5.47 -4.85 8.69
CA VAL A 239 -5.93 -6.11 8.04
C VAL A 239 -4.93 -7.24 8.29
N THR A 240 -3.63 -6.93 8.21
CA THR A 240 -2.58 -7.79 8.79
C THR A 240 -1.73 -6.98 9.77
N MET A 241 -1.06 -7.66 10.68
CA MET A 241 -0.09 -7.01 11.57
C MET A 241 1.09 -6.47 10.75
N PRO A 242 1.72 -5.37 11.18
CA PRO A 242 2.87 -4.78 10.48
C PRO A 242 4.16 -5.60 10.70
N ASP A 243 4.09 -6.89 10.43
CA ASP A 243 5.23 -7.83 10.57
C ASP A 243 6.04 -7.84 9.27
N VAL A 244 7.11 -7.04 9.25
CA VAL A 244 7.98 -6.89 8.08
C VAL A 244 8.68 -8.20 7.74
N PHE A 245 9.20 -8.93 8.73
CA PHE A 245 10.01 -10.13 8.48
C PHE A 245 9.18 -11.30 7.99
N THR A 246 7.97 -11.51 8.54
CA THR A 246 7.02 -12.47 7.99
C THR A 246 6.60 -12.06 6.57
N SER A 247 6.47 -10.77 6.27
CA SER A 247 6.15 -10.31 4.92
C SER A 247 7.31 -10.56 3.94
N LEU A 248 8.56 -10.33 4.33
CA LEU A 248 9.74 -10.67 3.52
C LEU A 248 9.79 -12.18 3.25
N TRP A 249 9.58 -12.99 4.29
CA TRP A 249 9.54 -14.44 4.15
C TRP A 249 8.43 -14.91 3.20
N ALA A 250 7.22 -14.37 3.34
CA ALA A 250 6.09 -14.71 2.48
C ALA A 250 6.32 -14.30 1.02
N ALA A 251 6.95 -13.15 0.78
CA ALA A 251 7.28 -12.67 -0.58
C ALA A 251 8.30 -13.58 -1.27
N VAL A 252 9.27 -14.11 -0.51
CA VAL A 252 10.33 -14.98 -1.04
C VAL A 252 9.88 -16.43 -1.18
N THR A 253 9.11 -16.95 -0.22
CA THR A 253 8.77 -18.39 -0.19
C THR A 253 7.42 -18.72 -0.82
N ARG A 254 6.52 -17.76 -0.89
CA ARG A 254 5.12 -17.96 -1.32
C ARG A 254 4.41 -19.07 -0.53
N ARG A 255 4.86 -19.35 0.70
CA ARG A 255 4.26 -20.38 1.55
C ARG A 255 3.00 -19.87 2.25
N THR A 256 1.94 -20.64 2.14
CA THR A 256 0.68 -20.43 2.86
C THR A 256 0.81 -20.82 4.34
N SER A 257 -0.15 -20.45 5.17
CA SER A 257 -0.23 -20.90 6.56
C SER A 257 -0.40 -22.43 6.71
N ALA A 258 -0.84 -23.12 5.64
CA ALA A 258 -0.87 -24.58 5.56
C ALA A 258 0.45 -25.20 5.06
N GLY A 259 1.48 -24.40 4.80
CA GLY A 259 2.81 -24.85 4.33
C GLY A 259 2.90 -25.12 2.83
N ARG A 260 1.84 -24.89 2.04
CA ARG A 260 1.83 -25.05 0.60
C ARG A 260 2.51 -23.86 -0.07
N VAL A 261 3.27 -24.09 -1.15
CA VAL A 261 3.77 -23.03 -2.03
C VAL A 261 2.71 -22.74 -3.10
N VAL A 262 2.39 -21.46 -3.34
CA VAL A 262 1.41 -21.02 -4.34
C VAL A 262 2.04 -20.01 -5.30
N GLY A 263 1.83 -20.21 -6.61
CA GLY A 263 2.38 -19.33 -7.65
C GLY A 263 3.88 -19.06 -7.46
N PRO A 264 4.76 -20.06 -7.53
CA PRO A 264 6.19 -19.89 -7.26
C PRO A 264 6.84 -18.84 -8.18
N GLU A 265 6.30 -18.62 -9.37
CA GLU A 265 6.72 -17.58 -10.32
C GLU A 265 6.45 -16.15 -9.80
N CYS A 266 5.58 -16.02 -8.82
CA CYS A 266 5.27 -14.74 -8.18
C CYS A 266 6.23 -14.38 -7.03
N ALA A 267 7.20 -15.28 -6.70
CA ALA A 267 8.20 -15.05 -5.67
C ALA A 267 9.24 -14.01 -6.12
N ILE A 268 9.83 -13.33 -5.14
CA ILE A 268 10.98 -12.43 -5.34
C ILE A 268 12.16 -12.85 -4.49
N ASP A 269 13.36 -12.37 -4.80
CA ASP A 269 14.51 -12.60 -3.95
C ASP A 269 14.52 -11.70 -2.70
N ARG A 270 15.39 -12.01 -1.74
CA ARG A 270 15.48 -11.30 -0.45
C ARG A 270 15.82 -9.83 -0.61
N ILE A 271 16.72 -9.49 -1.53
CA ILE A 271 17.15 -8.10 -1.71
C ILE A 271 16.01 -7.28 -2.34
N THR A 272 15.29 -7.84 -3.29
CA THR A 272 14.10 -7.22 -3.88
C THR A 272 13.02 -7.01 -2.82
N ALA A 273 12.77 -8.00 -1.97
CA ALA A 273 11.82 -7.89 -0.86
C ALA A 273 12.22 -6.80 0.14
N LEU A 274 13.49 -6.76 0.55
CA LEU A 274 14.01 -5.73 1.46
C LEU A 274 13.92 -4.33 0.84
N ARG A 275 14.27 -4.18 -0.45
CA ARG A 275 14.10 -2.93 -1.18
C ARG A 275 12.63 -2.48 -1.22
N GLY A 276 11.69 -3.43 -1.34
CA GLY A 276 10.25 -3.16 -1.34
C GLY A 276 9.75 -2.48 -0.08
N TYR A 277 10.33 -2.78 1.07
CA TYR A 277 10.04 -2.13 2.36
C TYR A 277 10.92 -0.92 2.66
N THR A 278 11.92 -0.62 1.84
CA THR A 278 12.85 0.48 2.07
C THR A 278 12.80 1.50 0.94
N ILE A 279 13.73 1.44 -0.01
CA ILE A 279 13.85 2.47 -1.06
C ILE A 279 12.67 2.51 -2.03
N GLU A 280 12.08 1.36 -2.38
CA GLU A 280 10.93 1.34 -3.29
C GLU A 280 9.65 1.83 -2.58
N GLY A 281 9.49 1.51 -1.28
CA GLY A 281 8.44 2.10 -0.45
C GLY A 281 8.56 3.62 -0.35
N ALA A 282 9.79 4.12 -0.13
CA ALA A 282 10.05 5.56 -0.14
C ALA A 282 9.75 6.20 -1.51
N ARG A 283 10.12 5.52 -2.61
CA ARG A 283 9.85 5.95 -3.98
C ARG A 283 8.35 6.03 -4.28
N ALA A 284 7.57 5.05 -3.83
CA ALA A 284 6.12 5.04 -4.00
C ALA A 284 5.44 6.23 -3.31
N LEU A 285 6.10 6.81 -2.31
CA LEU A 285 5.65 7.98 -1.57
C LEU A 285 6.37 9.27 -1.99
N HIS A 286 7.18 9.30 -3.06
CA HIS A 286 8.03 10.44 -3.46
C HIS A 286 8.93 10.95 -2.31
N ARG A 287 9.52 10.02 -1.54
CA ARG A 287 10.40 10.34 -0.41
C ARG A 287 11.81 9.74 -0.53
N GLU A 288 12.15 9.13 -1.65
CA GLU A 288 13.43 8.46 -1.88
C GLU A 288 14.65 9.38 -1.77
N HIS A 289 14.45 10.68 -1.96
CA HIS A 289 15.48 11.68 -1.76
C HIS A 289 15.76 12.01 -0.27
N LEU A 290 14.83 11.62 0.62
CA LEU A 290 14.91 11.88 2.07
C LEU A 290 15.25 10.63 2.88
N VAL A 291 14.64 9.48 2.53
CA VAL A 291 14.69 8.22 3.30
C VAL A 291 14.73 7.00 2.39
N GLY A 292 14.78 5.81 2.97
CA GLY A 292 14.71 4.52 2.24
C GLY A 292 16.07 3.90 1.94
N SER A 293 17.18 4.62 2.17
CA SER A 293 18.54 4.09 2.10
C SER A 293 19.46 4.86 3.04
N LEU A 294 20.58 4.23 3.42
CA LEU A 294 21.60 4.83 4.28
C LEU A 294 22.67 5.50 3.40
N GLU A 295 22.41 6.73 3.02
CA GLU A 295 23.28 7.53 2.13
C GLU A 295 23.54 8.91 2.74
N PRO A 296 24.75 9.49 2.55
CA PRO A 296 25.03 10.87 2.97
C PRO A 296 24.01 11.85 2.35
N GLY A 297 23.45 12.72 3.19
CA GLY A 297 22.45 13.72 2.79
C GLY A 297 21.00 13.27 3.02
N LYS A 298 20.75 11.99 3.29
CA LYS A 298 19.43 11.51 3.72
C LYS A 298 19.25 11.61 5.22
N LEU A 299 17.99 11.59 5.62
CA LEU A 299 17.63 11.60 7.05
C LEU A 299 18.03 10.27 7.71
N ALA A 300 18.46 10.33 8.94
CA ALA A 300 18.88 9.16 9.69
C ALA A 300 17.66 8.38 10.23
N ASP A 301 16.91 7.78 9.30
CA ASP A 301 15.86 6.82 9.58
C ASP A 301 16.44 5.42 9.37
N LEU A 302 16.61 4.66 10.45
CA LEU A 302 17.25 3.36 10.42
C LEU A 302 16.69 2.41 11.47
N VAL A 303 16.89 1.13 11.23
CA VAL A 303 16.47 0.05 12.12
C VAL A 303 17.65 -0.85 12.42
N ILE A 304 17.83 -1.21 13.68
CA ILE A 304 18.80 -2.22 14.12
C ILE A 304 18.03 -3.50 14.42
N VAL A 305 18.47 -4.59 13.84
CA VAL A 305 17.86 -5.92 13.97
C VAL A 305 18.85 -6.88 14.63
N ASP A 306 18.34 -7.91 15.30
CA ASP A 306 19.14 -8.87 16.08
C ASP A 306 20.03 -9.77 15.21
N ARG A 307 19.65 -10.03 13.96
CA ARG A 307 20.38 -10.85 12.99
C ARG A 307 20.26 -10.26 11.59
N ASP A 308 21.23 -10.55 10.72
CA ASP A 308 21.22 -10.09 9.34
C ASP A 308 20.14 -10.81 8.50
N PRO A 309 19.11 -10.09 8.01
CA PRO A 309 18.03 -10.69 7.21
C PRO A 309 18.51 -11.26 5.87
N MET A 310 19.71 -10.88 5.41
CA MET A 310 20.27 -11.39 4.15
C MET A 310 20.99 -12.71 4.32
N SER A 311 21.45 -13.06 5.53
CA SER A 311 22.28 -14.23 5.78
C SER A 311 21.63 -15.34 6.61
N VAL A 312 20.56 -15.04 7.37
CA VAL A 312 19.84 -16.09 8.14
C VAL A 312 19.21 -17.13 7.22
N GLU A 313 18.97 -18.35 7.73
CA GLU A 313 18.16 -19.32 7.02
C GLU A 313 16.79 -18.73 6.68
N ILE A 314 16.21 -19.14 5.52
CA ILE A 314 14.98 -18.50 5.04
C ILE A 314 13.83 -18.65 6.03
N ASP A 315 13.72 -19.77 6.68
CA ASP A 315 12.65 -20.07 7.64
C ASP A 315 12.85 -19.39 9.00
N ASP A 316 14.03 -18.79 9.26
CA ASP A 316 14.31 -17.98 10.45
C ASP A 316 13.94 -16.49 10.25
N LEU A 317 13.64 -16.06 9.02
CA LEU A 317 13.25 -14.65 8.77
C LEU A 317 12.10 -14.16 9.67
N PRO A 318 11.01 -14.91 9.87
CA PRO A 318 9.91 -14.46 10.74
C PRO A 318 10.28 -14.32 12.22
N GLU A 319 11.40 -14.90 12.63
CA GLU A 319 11.87 -14.83 14.01
C GLU A 319 12.77 -13.62 14.30
N LEU A 320 13.15 -12.86 13.28
CA LEU A 320 13.96 -11.67 13.47
C LEU A 320 13.23 -10.63 14.30
N ARG A 321 14.01 -9.86 15.08
CA ARG A 321 13.46 -8.85 15.97
C ARG A 321 14.12 -7.51 15.74
N VAL A 322 13.30 -6.48 15.79
CA VAL A 322 13.76 -5.10 15.82
C VAL A 322 14.27 -4.80 17.22
N GLU A 323 15.55 -4.46 17.34
CA GLU A 323 16.14 -4.01 18.60
C GLU A 323 15.96 -2.51 18.80
N GLN A 324 16.13 -1.73 17.73
CA GLN A 324 15.98 -0.28 17.78
C GLN A 324 15.45 0.26 16.45
N ALA A 325 14.62 1.28 16.53
CA ALA A 325 14.22 2.10 15.40
C ALA A 325 14.55 3.58 15.67
N TRP A 326 15.06 4.27 14.66
CA TRP A 326 15.47 5.66 14.74
C TRP A 326 14.79 6.46 13.64
N VAL A 327 14.28 7.63 13.97
CA VAL A 327 13.61 8.53 13.03
C VAL A 327 14.21 9.94 13.15
N GLY A 328 14.89 10.38 12.09
CA GLY A 328 15.61 11.66 12.09
C GLY A 328 16.75 11.71 13.11
N GLY A 329 17.45 10.58 13.28
CA GLY A 329 18.58 10.47 14.20
C GLY A 329 18.20 10.42 15.69
N ARG A 330 16.93 10.14 16.01
CA ARG A 330 16.44 9.99 17.38
C ARG A 330 15.75 8.63 17.55
N PRO A 331 15.92 7.96 18.70
CA PRO A 331 15.12 6.77 19.02
C PRO A 331 13.61 7.08 18.94
N ALA A 332 12.85 6.20 18.33
CA ALA A 332 11.43 6.41 18.04
C ALA A 332 10.50 5.59 18.97
#